data_3cf1f2febc365baaf839c7edb38459a6
#
_entry.id   3cf1f2febc365baaf839c7edb38459a6
#
_cell.length_a   1.000
_cell.length_b   1.000
_cell.length_c   1.000
_cell.angle_alpha   90.00
_cell.angle_beta   90.00
_cell.angle_gamma   90.00
#
_symmetry.space_group_name_H-M   'P 1'
#
loop_
_entity.id
_entity.type
_entity.pdbx_description
1 polymer ?
#
loop_
_entity_poly.entity_id
_entity_poly.type
_entity_poly.pdbx_seq_one_letter_code
_entity_poly.pdbx_strand_id
1 'polypeptide(L)'
;MIILSGNKIERSFAGEVLFNNINIQVDERDRIALVGKNGAGKSTLLKILVGEEAATSGEISTKRDLSLSYLAQDSRFQSENTIYDEMLHVFDDLRTTEKRLRGMEEQMGSLSGSELDQLMKTYDSLSEEFRLAGGFNYEADIRAILNGFKFDQTMWDMKISELSGGQNTRLALAKMLLESPELLVLDEPTNHLDIDTIAWLENYLVHYKGALIIVSHDRYFLDKVATVTLDLTKHSLDRYVGNYSQFVELKEQKLQTELQNYEKQQKEIAKLEDFVQKNIVRASTTKRAQARRKQLEKMERLDKPTTGKKSANMTFQSDKTSGNIVLTVENAAVGYDGEILSQPISIDQRKLDAIAIVGPNGIGKTTLLKSIIGALPFIKGEAKLGANVEMGYYDQTQSALTPSNPVLEELWSAFPTTPEVEIRNRLGAFLFSGADVKKSVSMLSGGEKARLLLAKLSMENNNFLILDEPTNHLDIDSKEVLENTLIDFDGTLLFVSHDRYFINRVATKVLEISETGSTLYLGDYDYYLEKKAELEAEAQPDQIETANQSAGAMDYQAQKENLKEQRKLARRIEQIEVEIENIENRLSELNQAMLETNDIGSLTDYQKEIDQLTNQQESLMEEWEDLSDQLG
;
A
#
# COMPACT_ATOMS: atom_id res chain seq x y z
N MET A 1 -26.02 7.76 -10.45
CA MET A 1 -26.22 9.11 -11.04
C MET A 1 -24.89 9.84 -10.97
N ILE A 2 -24.52 10.60 -12.05
CA ILE A 2 -23.24 11.34 -12.05
C ILE A 2 -23.33 12.49 -11.05
N ILE A 3 -22.37 12.56 -10.13
CA ILE A 3 -22.28 13.63 -9.13
C ILE A 3 -21.17 14.64 -9.43
N LEU A 4 -20.12 14.21 -10.15
CA LEU A 4 -19.02 15.05 -10.60
C LEU A 4 -18.55 14.59 -11.98
N SER A 5 -18.31 15.52 -12.90
CA SER A 5 -17.68 15.24 -14.18
C SER A 5 -16.67 16.32 -14.55
N GLY A 6 -15.55 15.91 -15.12
CA GLY A 6 -14.53 16.78 -15.65
C GLY A 6 -14.21 16.41 -17.09
N ASN A 7 -14.21 17.42 -17.97
CA ASN A 7 -14.00 17.22 -19.41
C ASN A 7 -12.77 17.99 -19.87
N LYS A 8 -11.85 17.28 -20.55
CA LYS A 8 -10.61 17.81 -21.15
C LYS A 8 -9.81 18.70 -20.19
N ILE A 9 -9.73 18.28 -18.94
CA ILE A 9 -8.98 19.02 -17.92
C ILE A 9 -7.49 19.01 -18.30
N GLU A 10 -6.88 20.19 -18.22
CA GLU A 10 -5.46 20.41 -18.43
C GLU A 10 -4.87 21.22 -17.29
N ARG A 11 -3.66 20.90 -16.90
CA ARG A 11 -2.85 21.69 -15.97
C ARG A 11 -1.42 21.83 -16.48
N SER A 12 -0.93 23.06 -16.50
CA SER A 12 0.46 23.38 -16.84
C SER A 12 1.05 24.35 -15.81
N PHE A 13 2.35 24.23 -15.55
CA PHE A 13 3.12 25.13 -14.68
C PHE A 13 4.30 25.71 -15.48
N ALA A 14 4.43 27.02 -15.50
CA ALA A 14 5.51 27.73 -16.20
C ALA A 14 5.76 27.26 -17.64
N GLY A 15 4.70 26.86 -18.35
CA GLY A 15 4.79 26.37 -19.73
C GLY A 15 5.06 24.87 -19.88
N GLU A 16 5.29 24.16 -18.79
CA GLU A 16 5.42 22.70 -18.79
C GLU A 16 4.07 22.05 -18.49
N VAL A 17 3.61 21.16 -19.36
CA VAL A 17 2.34 20.44 -19.19
C VAL A 17 2.52 19.33 -18.17
N LEU A 18 1.76 19.40 -17.05
CA LEU A 18 1.69 18.36 -16.06
C LEU A 18 0.81 17.21 -16.55
N PHE A 19 -0.42 17.52 -16.96
CA PHE A 19 -1.33 16.60 -17.64
C PHE A 19 -2.28 17.39 -18.55
N ASN A 20 -2.79 16.72 -19.59
CA ASN A 20 -3.74 17.29 -20.53
C ASN A 20 -4.79 16.25 -20.95
N ASN A 21 -5.91 16.76 -21.48
CA ASN A 21 -7.01 15.95 -22.02
C ASN A 21 -7.58 14.91 -21.03
N ILE A 22 -7.61 15.26 -19.74
CA ILE A 22 -8.14 14.37 -18.70
C ILE A 22 -9.66 14.45 -18.66
N ASN A 23 -10.30 13.28 -18.77
CA ASN A 23 -11.74 13.13 -18.64
C ASN A 23 -12.02 12.23 -17.45
N ILE A 24 -12.87 12.69 -16.52
CA ILE A 24 -13.24 11.95 -15.31
C ILE A 24 -14.74 12.04 -15.11
N GLN A 25 -15.31 10.95 -14.61
CA GLN A 25 -16.71 10.86 -14.23
C GLN A 25 -16.81 10.08 -12.95
N VAL A 26 -17.58 10.61 -11.99
CA VAL A 26 -17.83 10.02 -10.67
C VAL A 26 -19.32 9.85 -10.50
N ASP A 27 -19.74 8.62 -10.24
CA ASP A 27 -21.12 8.28 -9.93
C ASP A 27 -21.35 8.16 -8.42
N GLU A 28 -22.63 8.24 -8.00
CA GLU A 28 -23.04 7.97 -6.63
C GLU A 28 -22.53 6.59 -6.20
N ARG A 29 -21.87 6.51 -5.04
CA ARG A 29 -21.27 5.28 -4.46
C ARG A 29 -20.08 4.70 -5.23
N ASP A 30 -19.53 5.39 -6.21
CA ASP A 30 -18.26 4.99 -6.81
C ASP A 30 -17.15 4.95 -5.73
N ARG A 31 -16.31 3.93 -5.77
CA ARG A 31 -15.10 3.81 -4.94
C ARG A 31 -13.90 3.78 -5.85
N ILE A 32 -13.33 4.96 -6.05
CA ILE A 32 -12.30 5.21 -7.05
C ILE A 32 -10.93 5.28 -6.39
N ALA A 33 -10.00 4.40 -6.79
CA ALA A 33 -8.58 4.57 -6.55
C ALA A 33 -7.96 5.40 -7.68
N LEU A 34 -7.33 6.53 -7.37
CA LEU A 34 -6.55 7.31 -8.31
C LEU A 34 -5.08 6.97 -8.15
N VAL A 35 -4.52 6.27 -9.14
CA VAL A 35 -3.13 5.82 -9.17
C VAL A 35 -2.34 6.54 -10.26
N GLY A 36 -1.01 6.44 -10.21
CA GLY A 36 -0.10 7.05 -11.16
C GLY A 36 1.25 7.36 -10.53
N LYS A 37 2.27 7.64 -11.33
CA LYS A 37 3.63 7.92 -10.86
C LYS A 37 3.68 9.14 -9.95
N ASN A 38 4.71 9.21 -9.09
CA ASN A 38 4.99 10.42 -8.34
C ASN A 38 5.29 11.58 -9.30
N GLY A 39 4.70 12.74 -9.00
CA GLY A 39 4.76 13.91 -9.89
C GLY A 39 3.82 13.87 -11.10
N ALA A 40 2.99 12.83 -11.27
CA ALA A 40 1.97 12.80 -12.34
C ALA A 40 0.84 13.83 -12.15
N GLY A 41 0.74 14.43 -10.95
CA GLY A 41 -0.26 15.45 -10.66
C GLY A 41 -1.53 14.92 -9.99
N LYS A 42 -1.48 13.77 -9.29
CA LYS A 42 -2.64 13.19 -8.58
C LYS A 42 -3.29 14.20 -7.63
N SER A 43 -2.53 14.73 -6.67
CA SER A 43 -3.02 15.72 -5.70
C SER A 43 -3.47 17.02 -6.37
N THR A 44 -2.79 17.45 -7.45
CA THR A 44 -3.22 18.61 -8.25
C THR A 44 -4.56 18.35 -8.94
N LEU A 45 -4.75 17.16 -9.51
CA LEU A 45 -6.04 16.79 -10.10
C LEU A 45 -7.15 16.78 -9.04
N LEU A 46 -6.89 16.21 -7.84
CA LEU A 46 -7.85 16.24 -6.75
C LEU A 46 -8.23 17.67 -6.36
N LYS A 47 -7.25 18.57 -6.15
CA LYS A 47 -7.48 19.98 -5.84
C LYS A 47 -8.30 20.71 -6.92
N ILE A 48 -8.07 20.39 -8.19
CA ILE A 48 -8.86 20.92 -9.31
C ILE A 48 -10.31 20.40 -9.24
N LEU A 49 -10.51 19.10 -8.97
CA LEU A 49 -11.85 18.49 -8.89
C LEU A 49 -12.68 19.05 -7.72
N VAL A 50 -12.01 19.36 -6.59
CA VAL A 50 -12.68 19.94 -5.42
C VAL A 50 -12.81 21.47 -5.50
N GLY A 51 -12.20 22.12 -6.52
CA GLY A 51 -12.30 23.57 -6.74
C GLY A 51 -11.30 24.40 -5.94
N GLU A 52 -10.30 23.80 -5.26
CA GLU A 52 -9.23 24.53 -4.58
C GLU A 52 -8.20 25.12 -5.56
N GLU A 53 -7.98 24.48 -6.71
CA GLU A 53 -7.10 24.97 -7.76
C GLU A 53 -7.88 25.09 -9.09
N ALA A 54 -7.53 26.10 -9.89
CA ALA A 54 -8.10 26.26 -11.21
C ALA A 54 -7.36 25.38 -12.24
N ALA A 55 -8.10 24.72 -13.14
CA ALA A 55 -7.52 24.11 -14.32
C ALA A 55 -6.97 25.18 -15.29
N THR A 56 -5.94 24.83 -16.08
CA THR A 56 -5.46 25.69 -17.18
C THR A 56 -6.48 25.74 -18.31
N SER A 57 -7.11 24.59 -18.62
CA SER A 57 -8.24 24.47 -19.55
C SER A 57 -9.12 23.27 -19.17
N GLY A 58 -10.32 23.19 -19.76
CA GLY A 58 -11.32 22.17 -19.45
C GLY A 58 -12.43 22.69 -18.55
N GLU A 59 -13.45 21.86 -18.35
CA GLU A 59 -14.65 22.19 -17.58
C GLU A 59 -14.93 21.12 -16.53
N ILE A 60 -15.35 21.56 -15.33
CA ILE A 60 -15.81 20.70 -14.26
C ILE A 60 -17.28 21.02 -13.98
N SER A 61 -18.08 19.99 -13.90
CA SER A 61 -19.50 20.09 -13.57
C SER A 61 -19.80 19.20 -12.37
N THR A 62 -20.46 19.76 -11.38
CA THR A 62 -20.89 19.06 -10.17
C THR A 62 -22.40 19.07 -10.04
N LYS A 63 -22.94 18.06 -9.35
CA LYS A 63 -24.35 18.06 -8.92
C LYS A 63 -24.62 19.32 -8.09
N ARG A 64 -25.81 19.91 -8.27
CA ARG A 64 -26.22 21.05 -7.45
C ARG A 64 -26.25 20.68 -5.98
N ASP A 65 -25.72 21.56 -5.12
CA ASP A 65 -25.64 21.39 -3.67
C ASP A 65 -24.91 20.09 -3.22
N LEU A 66 -23.92 19.65 -4.01
CA LEU A 66 -23.08 18.49 -3.66
C LEU A 66 -22.29 18.77 -2.37
N SER A 67 -22.52 17.97 -1.33
CA SER A 67 -21.63 17.96 -0.16
C SER A 67 -20.34 17.23 -0.47
N LEU A 68 -19.21 17.93 -0.33
CA LEU A 68 -17.87 17.43 -0.68
C LEU A 68 -16.90 17.79 0.43
N SER A 69 -16.09 16.80 0.87
CA SER A 69 -14.97 17.02 1.80
C SER A 69 -13.69 16.49 1.20
N TYR A 70 -12.59 17.24 1.39
CA TYR A 70 -11.26 16.89 0.87
C TYR A 70 -10.23 16.86 1.99
N LEU A 71 -9.59 15.72 2.17
CA LEU A 71 -8.42 15.57 3.04
C LEU A 71 -7.16 15.76 2.22
N ALA A 72 -6.51 16.91 2.36
CA ALA A 72 -5.18 17.13 1.80
C ALA A 72 -4.10 16.47 2.67
N GLN A 73 -2.98 16.12 2.06
CA GLN A 73 -1.85 15.44 2.72
C GLN A 73 -1.34 16.14 3.99
N ASP A 74 -1.42 17.49 4.06
CA ASP A 74 -0.97 18.31 5.19
C ASP A 74 -2.14 18.99 5.93
N SER A 75 -3.34 18.41 5.92
CA SER A 75 -4.50 18.96 6.62
C SER A 75 -4.25 19.03 8.12
N ARG A 76 -4.25 20.25 8.67
CA ARG A 76 -4.11 20.50 10.11
C ARG A 76 -5.21 21.42 10.59
N PHE A 77 -5.81 21.07 11.71
CA PHE A 77 -6.70 21.98 12.40
C PHE A 77 -5.91 23.05 13.16
N GLN A 78 -6.40 24.26 13.08
CA GLN A 78 -6.04 25.35 13.98
C GLN A 78 -7.30 25.72 14.77
N SER A 79 -7.52 25.08 15.88
CA SER A 79 -8.66 25.31 16.76
C SER A 79 -8.19 25.30 18.22
N GLU A 80 -8.80 26.14 19.06
CA GLU A 80 -8.59 26.16 20.51
C GLU A 80 -9.57 25.23 21.26
N ASN A 81 -10.46 24.55 20.52
CA ASN A 81 -11.44 23.64 21.08
C ASN A 81 -10.77 22.36 21.60
N THR A 82 -11.49 21.64 22.46
CA THR A 82 -11.13 20.27 22.80
C THR A 82 -11.44 19.33 21.64
N ILE A 83 -10.85 18.13 21.65
CA ILE A 83 -11.13 17.09 20.66
C ILE A 83 -12.65 16.82 20.58
N TYR A 84 -13.30 16.61 21.70
CA TYR A 84 -14.71 16.27 21.74
C TYR A 84 -15.62 17.42 21.29
N ASP A 85 -15.33 18.66 21.73
CA ASP A 85 -16.09 19.83 21.30
C ASP A 85 -15.99 20.06 19.79
N GLU A 86 -14.82 19.86 19.19
CA GLU A 86 -14.65 20.00 17.75
C GLU A 86 -15.49 18.97 16.96
N MET A 87 -15.60 17.74 17.46
CA MET A 87 -16.46 16.74 16.87
C MET A 87 -17.94 17.06 17.06
N LEU A 88 -18.33 17.64 18.20
CA LEU A 88 -19.70 18.09 18.46
C LEU A 88 -20.14 19.21 17.52
N HIS A 89 -19.23 20.07 17.07
CA HIS A 89 -19.56 21.16 16.13
C HIS A 89 -20.11 20.66 14.78
N VAL A 90 -19.77 19.45 14.36
CA VAL A 90 -20.35 18.82 13.17
C VAL A 90 -21.87 18.73 13.25
N PHE A 91 -22.41 18.63 14.47
CA PHE A 91 -23.84 18.43 14.76
C PHE A 91 -24.52 19.66 15.40
N ASP A 92 -23.98 20.87 15.22
CA ASP A 92 -24.56 22.08 15.82
C ASP A 92 -26.02 22.32 15.40
N ASP A 93 -26.38 22.01 14.14
CA ASP A 93 -27.76 22.10 13.66
C ASP A 93 -28.66 21.08 14.39
N LEU A 94 -28.22 19.85 14.57
CA LEU A 94 -28.96 18.83 15.31
C LEU A 94 -29.09 19.20 16.79
N ARG A 95 -28.04 19.69 17.41
CA ARG A 95 -28.05 20.16 18.81
C ARG A 95 -29.00 21.34 19.01
N THR A 96 -29.07 22.23 18.03
CA THR A 96 -30.01 23.35 18.05
C THR A 96 -31.43 22.84 17.92
N THR A 97 -31.67 21.86 17.05
CA THR A 97 -32.98 21.20 16.89
C THR A 97 -33.37 20.44 18.15
N GLU A 98 -32.45 19.73 18.78
CA GLU A 98 -32.69 19.03 20.06
C GLU A 98 -33.12 20.00 21.19
N LYS A 99 -32.38 21.12 21.34
CA LYS A 99 -32.74 22.16 22.30
C LYS A 99 -34.15 22.72 22.04
N ARG A 100 -34.49 22.90 20.75
CA ARG A 100 -35.84 23.37 20.37
C ARG A 100 -36.91 22.35 20.72
N LEU A 101 -36.69 21.06 20.46
CA LEU A 101 -37.58 19.97 20.81
C LEU A 101 -37.83 19.94 22.33
N ARG A 102 -36.78 19.99 23.16
CA ARG A 102 -36.88 20.05 24.64
C ARG A 102 -37.64 21.28 25.12
N GLY A 103 -37.41 22.46 24.50
CA GLY A 103 -38.17 23.67 24.80
C GLY A 103 -39.65 23.54 24.44
N MET A 104 -40.01 22.81 23.37
CA MET A 104 -41.38 22.51 23.01
C MET A 104 -42.05 21.53 24.01
N GLU A 105 -41.30 20.52 24.49
CA GLU A 105 -41.77 19.59 25.54
C GLU A 105 -42.12 20.32 26.83
N GLU A 106 -41.30 21.28 27.27
CA GLU A 106 -41.57 22.12 28.43
C GLU A 106 -42.84 22.98 28.25
N GLN A 107 -43.01 23.56 27.04
CA GLN A 107 -44.19 24.36 26.73
C GLN A 107 -45.48 23.54 26.68
N MET A 108 -45.42 22.28 26.21
CA MET A 108 -46.58 21.38 26.16
C MET A 108 -47.18 21.16 27.56
N GLY A 109 -46.35 21.18 28.61
CA GLY A 109 -46.82 21.04 30.00
C GLY A 109 -47.68 22.23 30.52
N SER A 110 -47.65 23.39 29.83
CA SER A 110 -48.35 24.62 30.24
C SER A 110 -49.51 25.03 29.34
N LEU A 111 -49.64 24.43 28.14
CA LEU A 111 -50.65 24.77 27.13
C LEU A 111 -51.82 23.80 27.13
N SER A 112 -53.00 24.26 26.62
CA SER A 112 -54.20 23.43 26.49
C SER A 112 -55.02 23.84 25.26
N GLY A 113 -55.86 22.91 24.76
CA GLY A 113 -56.72 23.15 23.60
C GLY A 113 -55.99 23.27 22.27
N SER A 114 -56.49 24.15 21.38
CA SER A 114 -55.98 24.28 20.00
C SER A 114 -54.50 24.69 19.90
N GLU A 115 -53.98 25.41 20.88
CA GLU A 115 -52.56 25.81 20.92
C GLU A 115 -51.64 24.60 21.19
N LEU A 116 -52.08 23.72 22.09
CA LEU A 116 -51.39 22.44 22.36
C LEU A 116 -51.38 21.56 21.10
N ASP A 117 -52.55 21.43 20.39
CA ASP A 117 -52.66 20.62 19.19
C ASP A 117 -51.74 21.11 18.05
N GLN A 118 -51.57 22.43 17.91
CA GLN A 118 -50.63 23.00 16.92
C GLN A 118 -49.18 22.76 17.30
N LEU A 119 -48.84 22.91 18.60
CA LEU A 119 -47.49 22.67 19.08
C LEU A 119 -47.11 21.20 18.91
N MET A 120 -48.02 20.25 19.23
CA MET A 120 -47.81 18.81 19.02
C MET A 120 -47.51 18.46 17.55
N LYS A 121 -48.28 18.99 16.59
CA LYS A 121 -48.02 18.76 15.17
C LYS A 121 -46.66 19.27 14.73
N THR A 122 -46.22 20.42 15.24
CA THR A 122 -44.91 20.98 14.93
C THR A 122 -43.79 20.15 15.55
N TYR A 123 -44.01 19.68 16.78
CA TYR A 123 -43.09 18.78 17.48
C TYR A 123 -42.94 17.45 16.74
N ASP A 124 -44.04 16.82 16.33
CA ASP A 124 -44.02 15.54 15.61
C ASP A 124 -43.23 15.66 14.30
N SER A 125 -43.46 16.74 13.53
CA SER A 125 -42.72 17.00 12.29
C SER A 125 -41.23 17.21 12.55
N LEU A 126 -40.87 18.05 13.52
CA LEU A 126 -39.49 18.36 13.85
C LEU A 126 -38.75 17.15 14.47
N SER A 127 -39.47 16.37 15.31
CA SER A 127 -38.93 15.13 15.91
C SER A 127 -38.66 14.06 14.86
N GLU A 128 -39.52 13.95 13.83
CA GLU A 128 -39.29 13.02 12.72
C GLU A 128 -38.13 13.50 11.84
N GLU A 129 -37.99 14.80 11.54
CA GLU A 129 -36.82 15.37 10.88
C GLU A 129 -35.53 15.09 11.68
N PHE A 130 -35.53 15.31 12.96
CA PHE A 130 -34.43 15.04 13.88
C PHE A 130 -34.03 13.56 13.87
N ARG A 131 -35.04 12.66 13.95
CA ARG A 131 -34.82 11.22 13.88
C ARG A 131 -34.19 10.78 12.54
N LEU A 132 -34.73 11.27 11.42
CA LEU A 132 -34.23 10.95 10.09
C LEU A 132 -32.81 11.48 9.85
N ALA A 133 -32.46 12.61 10.45
CA ALA A 133 -31.12 13.18 10.42
C ALA A 133 -30.12 12.50 11.38
N GLY A 134 -30.54 11.45 12.11
CA GLY A 134 -29.65 10.71 13.03
C GLY A 134 -29.47 11.37 14.40
N GLY A 135 -30.36 12.30 14.77
CA GLY A 135 -30.22 13.13 15.97
C GLY A 135 -30.15 12.35 17.30
N PHE A 136 -30.62 11.10 17.35
CA PHE A 136 -30.48 10.27 18.54
C PHE A 136 -29.15 9.49 18.61
N ASN A 137 -28.37 9.45 17.53
CA ASN A 137 -27.20 8.60 17.44
C ASN A 137 -25.87 9.38 17.34
N TYR A 138 -25.91 10.71 17.12
CA TYR A 138 -24.69 11.49 16.83
C TYR A 138 -23.61 11.38 17.91
N GLU A 139 -23.98 11.29 19.21
CA GLU A 139 -22.99 11.09 20.27
C GLU A 139 -22.34 9.70 20.20
N ALA A 140 -23.11 8.66 19.83
CA ALA A 140 -22.57 7.32 19.65
C ALA A 140 -21.65 7.26 18.44
N ASP A 141 -22.00 7.97 17.36
CA ASP A 141 -21.18 8.07 16.15
C ASP A 141 -19.85 8.79 16.43
N ILE A 142 -19.87 9.89 17.21
CA ILE A 142 -18.65 10.57 17.66
C ILE A 142 -17.75 9.61 18.43
N ARG A 143 -18.32 8.87 19.42
CA ARG A 143 -17.54 7.93 20.24
C ARG A 143 -16.98 6.78 19.40
N ALA A 144 -17.77 6.25 18.48
CA ALA A 144 -17.32 5.17 17.60
C ALA A 144 -16.15 5.58 16.70
N ILE A 145 -16.23 6.78 16.11
CA ILE A 145 -15.16 7.30 15.24
C ILE A 145 -13.92 7.65 16.06
N LEU A 146 -14.04 8.36 17.19
CA LEU A 146 -12.90 8.69 18.04
C LEU A 146 -12.17 7.44 18.53
N ASN A 147 -12.92 6.41 18.99
CA ASN A 147 -12.34 5.14 19.39
C ASN A 147 -11.65 4.41 18.22
N GLY A 148 -12.25 4.44 17.02
CA GLY A 148 -11.66 3.87 15.81
C GLY A 148 -10.32 4.50 15.44
N PHE A 149 -10.15 5.80 15.69
CA PHE A 149 -8.89 6.52 15.53
C PHE A 149 -7.99 6.50 16.76
N LYS A 150 -8.33 5.69 17.78
CA LYS A 150 -7.56 5.54 19.03
C LYS A 150 -7.38 6.87 19.78
N PHE A 151 -8.42 7.71 19.80
CA PHE A 151 -8.56 8.81 20.74
C PHE A 151 -9.33 8.31 21.97
N ASP A 152 -8.58 7.93 23.00
CA ASP A 152 -9.14 7.43 24.22
C ASP A 152 -9.95 8.51 24.95
N GLN A 153 -10.90 8.10 25.78
CA GLN A 153 -11.77 9.03 26.50
C GLN A 153 -10.99 10.02 27.37
N THR A 154 -9.80 9.65 27.84
CA THR A 154 -8.89 10.53 28.60
C THR A 154 -8.32 11.67 27.77
N MET A 155 -8.29 11.53 26.44
CA MET A 155 -7.77 12.55 25.51
C MET A 155 -8.87 13.54 25.05
N TRP A 156 -10.15 13.24 25.26
CA TRP A 156 -11.24 14.02 24.67
C TRP A 156 -11.28 15.48 25.11
N ASP A 157 -10.81 15.75 26.34
CA ASP A 157 -10.75 17.09 26.91
C ASP A 157 -9.43 17.82 26.56
N MET A 158 -8.50 17.16 25.84
CA MET A 158 -7.26 17.80 25.38
C MET A 158 -7.57 18.82 24.28
N LYS A 159 -6.82 19.93 24.30
CA LYS A 159 -6.91 20.93 23.23
C LYS A 159 -6.25 20.42 21.96
N ILE A 160 -6.83 20.78 20.81
CA ILE A 160 -6.29 20.42 19.49
C ILE A 160 -4.90 20.99 19.27
N SER A 161 -4.59 22.16 19.87
CA SER A 161 -3.26 22.77 19.83
C SER A 161 -2.16 21.96 20.52
N GLU A 162 -2.51 21.03 21.41
CA GLU A 162 -1.58 20.14 22.12
C GLU A 162 -1.28 18.84 21.35
N LEU A 163 -2.02 18.57 20.26
CA LEU A 163 -1.87 17.36 19.47
C LEU A 163 -0.59 17.39 18.61
N SER A 164 0.06 16.24 18.50
CA SER A 164 1.12 16.05 17.51
C SER A 164 0.58 16.20 16.07
N GLY A 165 1.45 16.48 15.09
CA GLY A 165 1.03 16.61 13.69
C GLY A 165 0.26 15.40 13.18
N GLY A 166 0.69 14.18 13.49
CA GLY A 166 0.00 12.96 13.09
C GLY A 166 -1.36 12.77 13.80
N GLN A 167 -1.48 13.15 15.09
CA GLN A 167 -2.75 13.12 15.80
C GLN A 167 -3.73 14.14 15.22
N ASN A 168 -3.25 15.33 14.87
CA ASN A 168 -4.07 16.37 14.27
C ASN A 168 -4.62 15.93 12.90
N THR A 169 -3.80 15.32 12.04
CA THR A 169 -4.27 14.76 10.76
C THR A 169 -5.29 13.63 10.96
N ARG A 170 -5.09 12.75 11.96
CA ARG A 170 -6.07 11.71 12.33
C ARG A 170 -7.40 12.31 12.77
N LEU A 171 -7.39 13.36 13.57
CA LEU A 171 -8.60 14.05 14.01
C LEU A 171 -9.32 14.73 12.82
N ALA A 172 -8.56 15.32 11.88
CA ALA A 172 -9.13 15.90 10.67
C ALA A 172 -9.87 14.86 9.84
N LEU A 173 -9.26 13.69 9.64
CA LEU A 173 -9.91 12.58 8.95
C LEU A 173 -11.16 12.09 9.71
N ALA A 174 -11.08 11.93 11.04
CA ALA A 174 -12.20 11.54 11.88
C ALA A 174 -13.40 12.49 11.73
N LYS A 175 -13.16 13.81 11.72
CA LYS A 175 -14.20 14.82 11.53
C LYS A 175 -14.85 14.71 10.14
N MET A 176 -14.07 14.57 9.07
CA MET A 176 -14.59 14.40 7.71
C MET A 176 -15.46 13.14 7.56
N LEU A 177 -15.08 12.04 8.20
CA LEU A 177 -15.89 10.82 8.20
C LEU A 177 -17.21 11.03 8.94
N LEU A 178 -17.19 11.80 10.02
CA LEU A 178 -18.39 12.13 10.81
C LEU A 178 -19.35 13.02 10.00
N GLU A 179 -18.84 13.97 9.22
CA GLU A 179 -19.64 14.83 8.32
C GLU A 179 -20.39 14.03 7.25
N SER A 180 -19.89 12.84 6.90
CA SER A 180 -20.48 11.92 5.93
C SER A 180 -20.91 12.58 4.61
N PRO A 181 -20.03 13.29 3.87
CA PRO A 181 -20.37 13.98 2.63
C PRO A 181 -20.79 13.02 1.50
N GLU A 182 -21.53 13.52 0.49
CA GLU A 182 -21.89 12.73 -0.72
C GLU A 182 -20.66 12.32 -1.54
N LEU A 183 -19.58 13.13 -1.52
CA LEU A 183 -18.29 12.84 -2.13
C LEU A 183 -17.16 13.10 -1.14
N LEU A 184 -16.45 12.07 -0.78
CA LEU A 184 -15.26 12.14 0.07
C LEU A 184 -14.01 11.91 -0.77
N VAL A 185 -13.08 12.87 -0.72
CA VAL A 185 -11.81 12.83 -1.45
C VAL A 185 -10.67 12.73 -0.45
N LEU A 186 -9.87 11.67 -0.53
CA LEU A 186 -8.80 11.37 0.41
C LEU A 186 -7.45 11.30 -0.31
N ASP A 187 -6.51 12.15 0.10
CA ASP A 187 -5.13 12.15 -0.41
C ASP A 187 -4.19 11.58 0.64
N GLU A 188 -3.71 10.34 0.44
CA GLU A 188 -2.84 9.57 1.33
C GLU A 188 -3.40 9.41 2.77
N PRO A 189 -4.65 8.91 2.95
CA PRO A 189 -5.27 8.83 4.27
C PRO A 189 -4.60 7.82 5.21
N THR A 190 -3.83 6.88 4.68
CA THR A 190 -3.12 5.83 5.44
C THR A 190 -1.82 6.32 6.07
N ASN A 191 -1.32 7.49 5.66
CA ASN A 191 -0.11 8.06 6.24
C ASN A 191 -0.30 8.36 7.73
N HIS A 192 0.68 8.00 8.55
CA HIS A 192 0.68 8.19 10.01
C HIS A 192 -0.36 7.36 10.79
N LEU A 193 -1.08 6.45 10.14
CA LEU A 193 -1.96 5.48 10.79
C LEU A 193 -1.19 4.19 11.11
N ASP A 194 -1.50 3.59 12.25
CA ASP A 194 -1.06 2.23 12.53
C ASP A 194 -1.97 1.20 11.85
N ILE A 195 -1.50 -0.03 11.79
CA ILE A 195 -2.18 -1.13 11.07
C ILE A 195 -3.62 -1.35 11.55
N ASP A 196 -3.88 -1.27 12.86
CA ASP A 196 -5.22 -1.47 13.41
C ASP A 196 -6.18 -0.34 13.03
N THR A 197 -5.69 0.92 13.07
CA THR A 197 -6.46 2.09 12.63
C THR A 197 -6.75 2.03 11.12
N ILE A 198 -5.79 1.56 10.31
CA ILE A 198 -6.01 1.34 8.87
C ILE A 198 -7.09 0.27 8.66
N ALA A 199 -7.03 -0.85 9.38
CA ALA A 199 -8.02 -1.91 9.28
C ALA A 199 -9.45 -1.44 9.67
N TRP A 200 -9.55 -0.60 10.70
CA TRP A 200 -10.81 0.04 11.08
C TRP A 200 -11.32 0.98 9.98
N LEU A 201 -10.44 1.84 9.43
CA LEU A 201 -10.78 2.77 8.36
C LEU A 201 -11.27 2.04 7.10
N GLU A 202 -10.61 0.95 6.71
CA GLU A 202 -11.03 0.10 5.60
C GLU A 202 -12.47 -0.39 5.79
N ASN A 203 -12.75 -0.98 6.95
CA ASN A 203 -14.09 -1.48 7.25
C ASN A 203 -15.14 -0.36 7.22
N TYR A 204 -14.81 0.83 7.71
CA TYR A 204 -15.69 2.00 7.65
C TYR A 204 -15.96 2.42 6.20
N LEU A 205 -14.90 2.56 5.37
CA LEU A 205 -15.00 3.02 4.00
C LEU A 205 -15.69 1.99 3.07
N VAL A 206 -15.53 0.69 3.33
CA VAL A 206 -16.28 -0.36 2.61
C VAL A 206 -17.80 -0.19 2.79
N HIS A 207 -18.26 0.32 3.94
CA HIS A 207 -19.68 0.53 4.22
C HIS A 207 -20.12 1.99 4.01
N TYR A 208 -19.22 2.86 3.54
CA TYR A 208 -19.52 4.27 3.31
C TYR A 208 -20.62 4.45 2.26
N LYS A 209 -21.59 5.34 2.52
CA LYS A 209 -22.77 5.52 1.67
C LYS A 209 -22.54 6.43 0.47
N GLY A 210 -21.63 7.39 0.58
CA GLY A 210 -21.25 8.33 -0.48
C GLY A 210 -20.24 7.74 -1.46
N ALA A 211 -19.84 8.55 -2.44
CA ALA A 211 -18.76 8.26 -3.35
C ALA A 211 -17.40 8.56 -2.72
N LEU A 212 -16.38 7.82 -3.13
CA LEU A 212 -15.01 7.96 -2.65
C LEU A 212 -14.05 8.16 -3.83
N ILE A 213 -13.12 9.11 -3.70
CA ILE A 213 -11.91 9.19 -4.52
C ILE A 213 -10.72 9.12 -3.58
N ILE A 214 -9.85 8.14 -3.77
CA ILE A 214 -8.73 7.86 -2.87
C ILE A 214 -7.43 7.85 -3.66
N VAL A 215 -6.44 8.59 -3.19
CA VAL A 215 -5.04 8.43 -3.56
C VAL A 215 -4.34 7.74 -2.39
N SER A 216 -3.72 6.59 -2.62
CA SER A 216 -2.90 5.93 -1.61
C SER A 216 -1.76 5.13 -2.24
N HIS A 217 -0.68 5.00 -1.51
CA HIS A 217 0.44 4.10 -1.82
C HIS A 217 0.34 2.77 -1.05
N ASP A 218 -0.72 2.56 -0.28
CA ASP A 218 -1.05 1.29 0.36
C ASP A 218 -1.91 0.42 -0.58
N ARG A 219 -1.29 -0.57 -1.21
CA ARG A 219 -1.95 -1.46 -2.18
C ARG A 219 -3.04 -2.30 -1.53
N TYR A 220 -2.81 -2.77 -0.31
CA TYR A 220 -3.76 -3.58 0.44
C TYR A 220 -5.04 -2.80 0.77
N PHE A 221 -4.87 -1.54 1.17
CA PHE A 221 -5.96 -0.61 1.40
C PHE A 221 -6.78 -0.36 0.11
N LEU A 222 -6.10 -0.10 -1.02
CA LEU A 222 -6.76 0.10 -2.30
C LEU A 222 -7.51 -1.15 -2.76
N ASP A 223 -6.94 -2.34 -2.58
CA ASP A 223 -7.60 -3.61 -2.94
C ASP A 223 -8.89 -3.84 -2.17
N LYS A 224 -8.92 -3.45 -0.91
CA LYS A 224 -10.08 -3.67 -0.05
C LYS A 224 -11.21 -2.65 -0.25
N VAL A 225 -10.86 -1.39 -0.55
CA VAL A 225 -11.84 -0.29 -0.58
C VAL A 225 -12.28 0.03 -2.02
N ALA A 226 -11.38 -0.01 -3.01
CA ALA A 226 -11.67 0.46 -4.35
C ALA A 226 -12.39 -0.61 -5.20
N THR A 227 -13.36 -0.15 -6.01
CA THR A 227 -14.05 -0.95 -7.03
C THR A 227 -13.73 -0.49 -8.45
N VAL A 228 -13.11 0.67 -8.58
CA VAL A 228 -12.66 1.26 -9.84
C VAL A 228 -11.28 1.85 -9.62
N THR A 229 -10.38 1.63 -10.57
CA THR A 229 -9.04 2.23 -10.55
C THR A 229 -8.86 3.14 -11.75
N LEU A 230 -8.42 4.38 -11.49
CA LEU A 230 -8.07 5.38 -12.51
C LEU A 230 -6.55 5.55 -12.54
N ASP A 231 -5.94 5.30 -13.70
CA ASP A 231 -4.49 5.45 -13.90
C ASP A 231 -4.18 6.79 -14.58
N LEU A 232 -3.61 7.71 -13.82
CA LEU A 232 -3.25 9.04 -14.31
C LEU A 232 -1.88 9.02 -14.98
N THR A 233 -1.87 9.37 -16.25
CA THR A 233 -0.65 9.63 -17.03
C THR A 233 -0.60 11.09 -17.47
N LYS A 234 0.49 11.50 -18.13
CA LYS A 234 0.62 12.86 -18.64
C LYS A 234 -0.46 13.24 -19.66
N HIS A 235 -0.98 12.27 -20.41
CA HIS A 235 -1.88 12.52 -21.54
C HIS A 235 -3.22 11.81 -21.46
N SER A 236 -3.44 10.97 -20.46
CA SER A 236 -4.68 10.21 -20.30
C SER A 236 -4.99 9.90 -18.84
N LEU A 237 -6.26 9.63 -18.59
CA LEU A 237 -6.78 9.02 -17.38
C LEU A 237 -7.53 7.77 -17.81
N ASP A 238 -6.91 6.62 -17.63
CA ASP A 238 -7.46 5.34 -18.03
C ASP A 238 -8.29 4.74 -16.89
N ARG A 239 -9.55 4.36 -17.20
CA ARG A 239 -10.46 3.75 -16.22
C ARG A 239 -10.43 2.22 -16.34
N TYR A 240 -10.16 1.56 -15.22
CA TYR A 240 -10.22 0.11 -15.06
C TYR A 240 -11.29 -0.23 -14.02
N VAL A 241 -12.19 -1.15 -14.37
CA VAL A 241 -13.17 -1.69 -13.43
C VAL A 241 -12.52 -2.81 -12.65
N GLY A 242 -12.47 -2.67 -11.34
CA GLY A 242 -11.81 -3.59 -10.44
C GLY A 242 -10.96 -2.89 -9.38
N ASN A 243 -10.48 -3.68 -8.42
CA ASN A 243 -9.56 -3.23 -7.39
C ASN A 243 -8.13 -3.04 -7.95
N TYR A 244 -7.17 -2.70 -7.08
CA TYR A 244 -5.80 -2.42 -7.50
C TYR A 244 -5.11 -3.65 -8.13
N SER A 245 -5.28 -4.85 -7.58
CA SER A 245 -4.67 -6.08 -8.11
C SER A 245 -5.21 -6.41 -9.51
N GLN A 246 -6.53 -6.34 -9.70
CA GLN A 246 -7.16 -6.52 -11.01
C GLN A 246 -6.70 -5.46 -12.03
N PHE A 247 -6.53 -4.22 -11.58
CA PHE A 247 -5.96 -3.15 -12.43
C PHE A 247 -4.55 -3.51 -12.92
N VAL A 248 -3.67 -4.00 -12.04
CA VAL A 248 -2.29 -4.38 -12.43
C VAL A 248 -2.31 -5.45 -13.51
N GLU A 249 -3.13 -6.48 -13.36
CA GLU A 249 -3.28 -7.56 -14.35
C GLU A 249 -3.81 -7.03 -15.69
N LEU A 250 -4.89 -6.24 -15.66
CA LEU A 250 -5.49 -5.65 -16.87
C LEU A 250 -4.52 -4.72 -17.58
N LYS A 251 -3.75 -3.91 -16.83
CA LYS A 251 -2.73 -3.02 -17.37
C LYS A 251 -1.60 -3.80 -18.04
N GLU A 252 -1.15 -4.90 -17.44
CA GLU A 252 -0.12 -5.75 -18.02
C GLU A 252 -0.60 -6.44 -19.30
N GLN A 253 -1.81 -6.98 -19.33
CA GLN A 253 -2.44 -7.55 -20.54
C GLN A 253 -2.57 -6.51 -21.66
N LYS A 254 -3.01 -5.27 -21.32
CA LYS A 254 -3.09 -4.16 -22.28
C LYS A 254 -1.72 -3.85 -22.87
N LEU A 255 -0.70 -3.73 -22.02
CA LEU A 255 0.68 -3.44 -22.43
C LEU A 255 1.25 -4.54 -23.33
N GLN A 256 1.02 -5.81 -23.00
CA GLN A 256 1.45 -6.94 -23.84
C GLN A 256 0.77 -6.90 -25.22
N THR A 257 -0.52 -6.58 -25.25
CA THR A 257 -1.27 -6.44 -26.51
C THR A 257 -0.76 -5.29 -27.35
N GLU A 258 -0.47 -4.15 -26.75
CA GLU A 258 0.10 -2.98 -27.42
C GLU A 258 1.51 -3.27 -28.00
N LEU A 259 2.36 -3.97 -27.23
CA LEU A 259 3.68 -4.42 -27.67
C LEU A 259 3.59 -5.36 -28.87
N GLN A 260 2.69 -6.35 -28.83
CA GLN A 260 2.49 -7.27 -29.95
C GLN A 260 2.00 -6.52 -31.19
N ASN A 261 1.09 -5.56 -31.04
CA ASN A 261 0.60 -4.76 -32.15
C ASN A 261 1.70 -3.86 -32.75
N TYR A 262 2.53 -3.23 -31.90
CA TYR A 262 3.70 -2.48 -32.32
C TYR A 262 4.69 -3.35 -33.09
N GLU A 263 5.04 -4.53 -32.57
CA GLU A 263 5.97 -5.45 -33.26
C GLU A 263 5.42 -5.95 -34.60
N LYS A 264 4.10 -6.27 -34.66
CA LYS A 264 3.44 -6.64 -35.92
C LYS A 264 3.54 -5.50 -36.94
N GLN A 265 3.24 -4.26 -36.51
CA GLN A 265 3.33 -3.10 -37.38
C GLN A 265 4.79 -2.83 -37.84
N GLN A 266 5.78 -2.94 -36.95
CA GLN A 266 7.20 -2.78 -37.31
C GLN A 266 7.65 -3.82 -38.33
N LYS A 267 7.21 -5.08 -38.18
CA LYS A 267 7.49 -6.15 -39.18
C LYS A 267 6.83 -5.86 -40.53
N GLU A 268 5.63 -5.28 -40.54
CA GLU A 268 4.94 -4.87 -41.76
C GLU A 268 5.63 -3.70 -42.42
N ILE A 269 6.00 -2.66 -41.65
CA ILE A 269 6.78 -1.51 -42.13
C ILE A 269 8.08 -1.96 -42.77
N ALA A 270 8.86 -2.80 -42.08
CA ALA A 270 10.13 -3.32 -42.61
C ALA A 270 9.95 -4.09 -43.94
N LYS A 271 8.90 -4.92 -44.05
CA LYS A 271 8.57 -5.63 -45.31
C LYS A 271 8.20 -4.68 -46.43
N LEU A 272 7.45 -3.64 -46.16
CA LEU A 272 7.04 -2.64 -47.14
C LEU A 272 8.23 -1.78 -47.58
N GLU A 273 9.10 -1.38 -46.65
CA GLU A 273 10.32 -0.61 -46.91
C GLU A 273 11.32 -1.41 -47.78
N ASP A 274 11.56 -2.69 -47.44
CA ASP A 274 12.42 -3.59 -48.21
C ASP A 274 11.87 -3.80 -49.63
N PHE A 275 10.53 -4.02 -49.74
CA PHE A 275 9.91 -4.11 -51.07
C PHE A 275 10.07 -2.85 -51.89
N VAL A 276 9.87 -1.67 -51.31
CA VAL A 276 10.03 -0.36 -51.96
C VAL A 276 11.50 -0.20 -52.40
N GLN A 277 12.47 -0.46 -51.54
CA GLN A 277 13.89 -0.31 -51.79
C GLN A 277 14.36 -1.22 -52.97
N LYS A 278 13.91 -2.49 -52.98
CA LYS A 278 14.29 -3.45 -54.03
C LYS A 278 13.63 -3.20 -55.39
N ASN A 279 12.47 -2.55 -55.41
CA ASN A 279 11.62 -2.46 -56.61
C ASN A 279 11.48 -1.04 -57.19
N ILE A 280 11.96 0.02 -56.52
CA ILE A 280 11.78 1.41 -56.96
C ILE A 280 12.57 1.72 -58.24
N VAL A 281 13.68 1.05 -58.46
CA VAL A 281 14.60 1.29 -59.62
C VAL A 281 14.20 0.50 -60.87
N ARG A 282 13.37 -0.56 -60.76
CA ARG A 282 12.96 -1.41 -61.86
C ARG A 282 11.71 -0.89 -62.55
N ALA A 283 11.78 -0.54 -63.83
CA ALA A 283 10.69 0.06 -64.59
C ALA A 283 9.36 -0.72 -64.54
N SER A 284 9.42 -2.07 -64.52
CA SER A 284 8.22 -2.93 -64.46
C SER A 284 7.52 -2.96 -63.10
N THR A 285 8.20 -2.63 -62.01
CA THR A 285 7.69 -2.70 -60.64
C THR A 285 7.51 -1.33 -59.96
N THR A 286 7.99 -0.25 -60.58
CA THR A 286 7.96 1.12 -60.03
C THR A 286 6.58 1.56 -59.58
N LYS A 287 5.50 1.31 -60.36
CA LYS A 287 4.15 1.66 -59.95
C LYS A 287 3.69 0.96 -58.68
N ARG A 288 4.04 -0.32 -58.49
CA ARG A 288 3.75 -1.09 -57.26
C ARG A 288 4.55 -0.59 -56.07
N ALA A 289 5.81 -0.25 -56.28
CA ALA A 289 6.68 0.33 -55.25
C ALA A 289 6.17 1.70 -54.79
N GLN A 290 5.74 2.55 -55.75
CA GLN A 290 5.10 3.84 -55.41
C GLN A 290 3.79 3.68 -54.64
N ALA A 291 2.95 2.69 -54.96
CA ALA A 291 1.73 2.42 -54.22
C ALA A 291 2.03 1.97 -52.76
N ARG A 292 3.04 1.13 -52.56
CA ARG A 292 3.49 0.71 -51.23
C ARG A 292 4.13 1.85 -50.44
N ARG A 293 4.89 2.74 -51.10
CA ARG A 293 5.41 3.96 -50.48
C ARG A 293 4.30 4.88 -50.01
N LYS A 294 3.25 5.11 -50.81
CA LYS A 294 2.05 5.87 -50.38
C LYS A 294 1.31 5.21 -49.23
N GLN A 295 1.31 3.88 -49.17
CA GLN A 295 0.76 3.13 -48.05
C GLN A 295 1.53 3.42 -46.75
N LEU A 296 2.87 3.37 -46.80
CA LEU A 296 3.79 3.72 -45.70
C LEU A 296 3.61 5.18 -45.23
N GLU A 297 3.48 6.13 -46.19
CA GLU A 297 3.26 7.56 -45.88
C GLU A 297 1.91 7.84 -45.22
N LYS A 298 0.87 7.01 -45.49
CA LYS A 298 -0.46 7.12 -44.88
C LYS A 298 -0.63 6.27 -43.62
N MET A 299 0.33 5.39 -43.33
CA MET A 299 0.24 4.52 -42.16
C MET A 299 0.49 5.32 -40.89
N GLU A 300 -0.48 5.35 -40.01
CA GLU A 300 -0.36 5.90 -38.67
C GLU A 300 0.62 5.01 -37.87
N ARG A 301 1.75 5.54 -37.50
CA ARG A 301 2.80 4.79 -36.81
C ARG A 301 2.45 4.72 -35.33
N LEU A 302 2.39 3.52 -34.79
CA LEU A 302 2.25 3.30 -33.36
C LEU A 302 3.56 3.71 -32.66
N ASP A 303 3.43 4.44 -31.58
CA ASP A 303 4.58 4.70 -30.71
C ASP A 303 4.95 3.41 -29.97
N LYS A 304 6.23 3.25 -29.71
CA LYS A 304 6.68 2.12 -28.90
C LYS A 304 6.09 2.24 -27.51
N PRO A 305 5.27 1.26 -27.07
CA PRO A 305 4.75 1.27 -25.70
C PRO A 305 5.91 1.39 -24.73
N THR A 306 5.91 2.42 -23.91
CA THR A 306 6.85 2.52 -22.81
C THR A 306 6.42 1.54 -21.75
N THR A 307 7.10 0.39 -21.71
CA THR A 307 7.12 -0.41 -20.49
C THR A 307 7.65 0.51 -19.42
N GLY A 308 6.77 1.03 -18.58
CA GLY A 308 7.14 2.02 -17.56
C GLY A 308 8.17 1.53 -16.53
N LYS A 309 8.60 0.29 -16.65
CA LYS A 309 9.69 -0.33 -15.94
C LYS A 309 11.04 0.14 -16.53
N LYS A 310 11.47 1.35 -16.18
CA LYS A 310 12.87 1.48 -15.81
C LYS A 310 12.96 0.75 -14.47
N SER A 311 13.17 -0.56 -14.51
CA SER A 311 13.47 -1.33 -13.32
C SER A 311 14.74 -0.73 -12.73
N ALA A 312 14.63 -0.08 -11.59
CA ALA A 312 15.80 0.18 -10.81
C ALA A 312 16.42 -1.20 -10.53
N ASN A 313 17.66 -1.41 -10.92
CA ASN A 313 18.41 -2.62 -10.57
C ASN A 313 19.10 -2.35 -9.23
N MET A 314 18.29 -2.13 -8.19
CA MET A 314 18.82 -2.04 -6.83
C MET A 314 19.42 -3.40 -6.47
N THR A 315 20.55 -3.43 -5.82
CA THR A 315 21.16 -4.65 -5.28
C THR A 315 21.79 -4.31 -3.94
N PHE A 316 21.52 -5.11 -2.93
CA PHE A 316 22.28 -5.16 -1.68
C PHE A 316 23.17 -6.40 -1.74
N GLN A 317 24.42 -6.26 -1.37
CA GLN A 317 25.37 -7.36 -1.31
C GLN A 317 26.14 -7.25 0.00
N SER A 318 26.50 -8.39 0.59
CA SER A 318 27.33 -8.43 1.79
C SER A 318 28.77 -8.83 1.45
N ASP A 319 29.76 -8.09 1.98
CA ASP A 319 31.18 -8.42 1.81
C ASP A 319 31.60 -9.60 2.67
N LYS A 320 30.93 -9.80 3.82
CA LYS A 320 31.26 -10.82 4.81
C LYS A 320 30.03 -11.58 5.25
N THR A 321 30.20 -12.84 5.49
CA THR A 321 29.15 -13.69 6.05
C THR A 321 29.14 -13.59 7.57
N SER A 322 27.98 -13.26 8.16
CA SER A 322 27.77 -13.25 9.62
C SER A 322 27.81 -14.64 10.22
N GLY A 323 28.01 -14.73 11.54
CA GLY A 323 27.76 -15.95 12.32
C GLY A 323 26.29 -16.38 12.27
N ASN A 324 25.97 -17.56 12.82
CA ASN A 324 24.60 -18.09 12.82
C ASN A 324 23.64 -17.26 13.70
N ILE A 325 24.12 -16.72 14.81
CA ILE A 325 23.39 -15.77 15.67
C ILE A 325 23.80 -14.38 15.22
N VAL A 326 22.83 -13.53 14.85
CA VAL A 326 23.05 -12.17 14.37
C VAL A 326 22.74 -11.15 15.45
N LEU A 327 21.60 -11.29 16.13
CA LEU A 327 21.18 -10.40 17.20
C LEU A 327 20.48 -11.20 18.30
N THR A 328 20.84 -10.93 19.55
CA THR A 328 20.12 -11.41 20.73
C THR A 328 19.75 -10.23 21.62
N VAL A 329 18.48 -10.12 21.97
CA VAL A 329 17.94 -9.16 22.95
C VAL A 329 17.20 -9.96 24.01
N GLU A 330 17.54 -9.78 25.28
CA GLU A 330 16.95 -10.56 26.38
C GLU A 330 16.24 -9.65 27.38
N ASN A 331 14.93 -9.83 27.55
CA ASN A 331 14.09 -9.16 28.55
C ASN A 331 14.33 -7.64 28.62
N ALA A 332 14.45 -7.00 27.44
CA ALA A 332 14.76 -5.59 27.35
C ALA A 332 13.52 -4.72 27.65
N ALA A 333 13.77 -3.52 28.18
CA ALA A 333 12.80 -2.45 28.32
C ALA A 333 13.29 -1.23 27.55
N VAL A 334 12.41 -0.67 26.72
CA VAL A 334 12.68 0.54 25.92
C VAL A 334 11.79 1.69 26.36
N GLY A 335 12.32 2.91 26.26
CA GLY A 335 11.60 4.13 26.66
C GLY A 335 12.51 5.34 26.71
N TYR A 336 12.03 6.42 27.29
CA TYR A 336 12.73 7.70 27.44
C TYR A 336 12.64 8.20 28.88
N ASP A 337 13.71 8.81 29.39
CA ASP A 337 13.77 9.47 30.70
C ASP A 337 13.24 8.64 31.88
N GLY A 338 13.36 7.29 31.77
CA GLY A 338 12.86 6.35 32.79
C GLY A 338 11.41 5.93 32.62
N GLU A 339 10.67 6.49 31.68
CA GLU A 339 9.33 6.04 31.29
C GLU A 339 9.45 4.86 30.33
N ILE A 340 8.86 3.72 30.71
CA ILE A 340 8.91 2.48 29.94
C ILE A 340 7.75 2.46 28.94
N LEU A 341 8.05 2.34 27.65
CA LEU A 341 7.07 2.22 26.59
C LEU A 341 6.65 0.76 26.35
N SER A 342 7.60 -0.16 26.40
CA SER A 342 7.34 -1.59 26.23
C SER A 342 8.37 -2.45 26.98
N GLN A 343 7.89 -3.53 27.62
CA GLN A 343 8.67 -4.58 28.27
C GLN A 343 7.83 -5.83 28.56
N PRO A 344 8.41 -7.04 28.66
CA PRO A 344 9.75 -7.41 28.25
C PRO A 344 9.84 -7.65 26.74
N ILE A 345 10.95 -7.23 26.11
CA ILE A 345 11.21 -7.49 24.70
C ILE A 345 12.34 -8.51 24.60
N SER A 346 12.12 -9.59 23.83
CA SER A 346 13.12 -10.61 23.56
C SER A 346 13.18 -10.93 22.08
N ILE A 347 14.41 -10.96 21.51
CA ILE A 347 14.66 -11.23 20.09
C ILE A 347 15.81 -12.26 20.01
N ASP A 348 15.62 -13.36 19.28
CA ASP A 348 16.66 -14.28 18.83
C ASP A 348 16.64 -14.32 17.30
N GLN A 349 17.52 -13.53 16.69
CA GLN A 349 17.60 -13.39 15.24
C GLN A 349 18.79 -14.14 14.69
N ARG A 350 18.52 -14.99 13.72
CA ARG A 350 19.52 -15.84 13.08
C ARG A 350 19.82 -15.33 11.68
N LYS A 351 20.92 -15.82 11.12
CA LYS A 351 21.34 -15.53 9.76
C LYS A 351 20.21 -15.84 8.77
N LEU A 352 19.98 -14.94 7.81
CA LEU A 352 18.94 -14.97 6.79
C LEU A 352 17.51 -14.81 7.32
N ASP A 353 17.31 -14.54 8.61
CA ASP A 353 16.00 -14.15 9.12
C ASP A 353 15.65 -12.74 8.65
N ALA A 354 14.41 -12.55 8.20
CA ALA A 354 13.81 -11.26 7.98
C ALA A 354 12.68 -11.05 9.00
N ILE A 355 12.97 -10.27 10.06
CA ILE A 355 11.99 -10.00 11.14
C ILE A 355 11.34 -8.65 10.93
N ALA A 356 10.02 -8.64 10.76
CA ALA A 356 9.21 -7.44 10.79
C ALA A 356 8.74 -7.13 12.21
N ILE A 357 8.93 -5.89 12.68
CA ILE A 357 8.42 -5.41 13.95
C ILE A 357 7.11 -4.68 13.71
N VAL A 358 6.04 -5.15 14.35
CA VAL A 358 4.70 -4.56 14.28
C VAL A 358 4.19 -4.15 15.67
N GLY A 359 3.22 -3.25 15.73
CA GLY A 359 2.60 -2.79 16.98
C GLY A 359 2.07 -1.37 16.86
N PRO A 360 1.32 -0.87 17.87
CA PRO A 360 0.72 0.46 17.88
C PRO A 360 1.75 1.58 17.71
N ASN A 361 1.29 2.74 17.25
CA ASN A 361 2.12 3.93 17.22
C ASN A 361 2.45 4.40 18.64
N GLY A 362 3.69 4.81 18.86
CA GLY A 362 4.16 5.27 20.18
C GLY A 362 4.64 4.16 21.12
N ILE A 363 4.47 2.86 20.78
CA ILE A 363 4.87 1.71 21.63
C ILE A 363 6.41 1.53 21.75
N GLY A 364 7.19 2.32 21.03
CA GLY A 364 8.66 2.26 21.13
C GLY A 364 9.37 1.45 20.04
N LYS A 365 8.74 1.19 18.87
CA LYS A 365 9.38 0.45 17.75
C LYS A 365 10.69 1.10 17.30
N THR A 366 10.66 2.37 16.91
CA THR A 366 11.85 3.16 16.54
C THR A 366 12.84 3.27 17.70
N THR A 367 12.35 3.38 18.96
CA THR A 367 13.18 3.42 20.16
C THR A 367 13.96 2.12 20.32
N LEU A 368 13.31 0.97 20.08
CA LEU A 368 13.97 -0.35 20.10
C LEU A 368 15.08 -0.40 19.04
N LEU A 369 14.81 -0.01 17.78
CA LEU A 369 15.83 0.01 16.75
C LEU A 369 17.01 0.90 17.14
N LYS A 370 16.74 2.13 17.64
CA LYS A 370 17.76 3.04 18.12
C LYS A 370 18.57 2.51 19.31
N SER A 371 17.94 1.70 20.18
CA SER A 371 18.65 1.04 21.29
C SER A 371 19.54 -0.10 20.79
N ILE A 372 19.10 -0.86 19.79
CA ILE A 372 19.88 -1.94 19.17
C ILE A 372 21.13 -1.40 18.48
N ILE A 373 21.02 -0.27 17.75
CA ILE A 373 22.18 0.37 17.11
C ILE A 373 23.08 1.15 18.09
N GLY A 374 22.70 1.23 19.36
CA GLY A 374 23.47 1.94 20.39
C GLY A 374 23.31 3.45 20.41
N ALA A 375 22.35 4.02 19.64
CA ALA A 375 22.04 5.44 19.64
C ALA A 375 21.26 5.89 20.90
N LEU A 376 20.53 4.96 21.52
CA LEU A 376 19.82 5.15 22.79
C LEU A 376 20.14 4.00 23.74
N PRO A 377 20.28 4.24 25.07
CA PRO A 377 20.43 3.15 26.02
C PRO A 377 19.11 2.41 26.23
N PHE A 378 19.18 1.10 26.48
CA PHE A 378 18.05 0.38 27.03
C PHE A 378 17.80 0.82 28.48
N ILE A 379 16.53 0.92 28.90
CA ILE A 379 16.20 1.14 30.32
C ILE A 379 16.57 -0.12 31.11
N LYS A 380 16.35 -1.31 30.54
CA LYS A 380 16.71 -2.59 31.12
C LYS A 380 17.07 -3.56 29.99
N GLY A 381 17.98 -4.49 30.29
CA GLY A 381 18.45 -5.47 29.30
C GLY A 381 19.55 -4.91 28.41
N GLU A 382 19.97 -5.68 27.42
CA GLU A 382 21.01 -5.36 26.46
C GLU A 382 20.77 -6.04 25.12
N ALA A 383 21.33 -5.49 24.06
CA ALA A 383 21.41 -6.13 22.76
C ALA A 383 22.82 -6.63 22.51
N LYS A 384 22.97 -7.88 22.06
CA LYS A 384 24.25 -8.51 21.71
C LYS A 384 24.26 -8.85 20.23
N LEU A 385 25.23 -8.29 19.52
CA LEU A 385 25.50 -8.65 18.13
C LEU A 385 26.36 -9.92 18.07
N GLY A 386 26.09 -10.76 17.09
CA GLY A 386 26.86 -11.97 16.82
C GLY A 386 28.23 -11.70 16.20
N ALA A 387 28.98 -12.78 15.94
CA ALA A 387 30.29 -12.67 15.32
C ALA A 387 30.20 -12.23 13.86
N ASN A 388 31.11 -11.35 13.44
CA ASN A 388 31.22 -10.82 12.08
C ASN A 388 29.95 -10.11 11.57
N VAL A 389 29.15 -9.55 12.46
CA VAL A 389 27.96 -8.75 12.08
C VAL A 389 28.40 -7.34 11.74
N GLU A 390 28.13 -6.90 10.51
CA GLU A 390 28.28 -5.53 10.01
C GLU A 390 26.89 -4.97 9.77
N MET A 391 26.52 -3.93 10.54
CA MET A 391 25.17 -3.40 10.62
C MET A 391 25.01 -2.13 9.83
N GLY A 392 24.01 -2.08 8.94
CA GLY A 392 23.55 -0.87 8.26
C GLY A 392 22.20 -0.42 8.80
N TYR A 393 22.03 0.88 8.99
CA TYR A 393 20.80 1.46 9.51
C TYR A 393 20.16 2.49 8.56
N TYR A 394 18.89 2.29 8.26
CA TYR A 394 18.06 3.25 7.54
C TYR A 394 17.18 4.01 8.52
N ASP A 395 17.42 5.33 8.65
CA ASP A 395 16.68 6.22 9.55
C ASP A 395 15.43 6.82 8.87
N GLN A 396 14.29 6.69 9.50
CA GLN A 396 13.02 7.28 9.07
C GLN A 396 13.10 8.80 8.83
N THR A 397 13.87 9.53 9.68
CA THR A 397 13.97 11.00 9.62
C THR A 397 14.88 11.49 8.49
N GLN A 398 15.59 10.59 7.79
CA GLN A 398 16.54 10.92 6.72
C GLN A 398 17.61 11.96 7.16
N SER A 399 17.92 11.98 8.47
CA SER A 399 18.83 12.95 9.09
C SER A 399 20.30 12.81 8.64
N ALA A 400 20.64 11.67 8.03
CA ALA A 400 21.99 11.36 7.54
C ALA A 400 22.37 12.06 6.23
N LEU A 401 21.47 12.83 5.62
CA LEU A 401 21.73 13.57 4.37
C LEU A 401 22.07 15.03 4.63
N THR A 402 23.07 15.55 3.92
CA THR A 402 23.48 16.96 3.99
C THR A 402 22.68 17.79 2.98
N PRO A 403 21.78 18.69 3.42
CA PRO A 403 20.85 19.40 2.53
C PRO A 403 21.50 20.23 1.42
N SER A 404 22.71 20.77 1.69
CA SER A 404 23.43 21.65 0.75
C SER A 404 24.16 20.90 -0.37
N ASN A 405 24.42 19.61 -0.18
CA ASN A 405 25.21 18.84 -1.14
C ASN A 405 24.40 18.51 -2.41
N PRO A 406 25.04 18.50 -3.59
CA PRO A 406 24.48 17.83 -4.76
C PRO A 406 24.35 16.31 -4.52
N VAL A 407 23.33 15.68 -5.13
CA VAL A 407 23.10 14.22 -5.00
C VAL A 407 24.36 13.39 -5.27
N LEU A 408 25.09 13.72 -6.33
CA LEU A 408 26.34 13.03 -6.66
C LEU A 408 27.40 13.17 -5.57
N GLU A 409 27.57 14.38 -5.06
CA GLU A 409 28.59 14.67 -4.06
C GLU A 409 28.25 14.08 -2.69
N GLU A 410 26.95 14.05 -2.34
CA GLU A 410 26.46 13.42 -1.11
C GLU A 410 26.82 11.92 -1.06
N LEU A 411 26.64 11.20 -2.16
CA LEU A 411 27.03 9.79 -2.22
C LEU A 411 28.54 9.62 -2.33
N TRP A 412 29.20 10.41 -3.18
CA TRP A 412 30.64 10.28 -3.41
C TRP A 412 31.49 10.66 -2.19
N SER A 413 31.10 11.66 -1.42
CA SER A 413 31.79 12.03 -0.18
C SER A 413 31.77 10.93 0.88
N ALA A 414 30.75 10.09 0.88
CA ALA A 414 30.68 8.91 1.78
C ALA A 414 31.61 7.77 1.31
N PHE A 415 31.91 7.70 0.00
CA PHE A 415 32.75 6.64 -0.61
C PHE A 415 33.85 7.25 -1.51
N PRO A 416 34.81 7.99 -0.94
CA PRO A 416 35.77 8.79 -1.72
C PRO A 416 36.75 7.96 -2.56
N THR A 417 36.92 6.68 -2.24
CA THR A 417 37.79 5.75 -2.98
C THR A 417 37.10 5.14 -4.21
N THR A 418 35.78 5.28 -4.34
CA THR A 418 35.00 4.71 -5.44
C THR A 418 35.05 5.64 -6.66
N PRO A 419 35.30 5.11 -7.87
CA PRO A 419 35.30 5.91 -9.09
C PRO A 419 33.94 6.58 -9.34
N GLU A 420 33.95 7.83 -9.87
CA GLU A 420 32.73 8.59 -10.17
C GLU A 420 31.75 7.84 -11.07
N VAL A 421 32.25 7.07 -12.02
CA VAL A 421 31.41 6.27 -12.94
C VAL A 421 30.57 5.24 -12.17
N GLU A 422 31.15 4.62 -11.16
CA GLU A 422 30.46 3.63 -10.32
C GLU A 422 29.40 4.29 -9.42
N ILE A 423 29.74 5.45 -8.83
CA ILE A 423 28.78 6.28 -8.09
C ILE A 423 27.58 6.66 -8.99
N ARG A 424 27.83 7.10 -10.23
CA ARG A 424 26.76 7.43 -11.19
C ARG A 424 25.94 6.22 -11.60
N ASN A 425 26.58 5.05 -11.77
CA ASN A 425 25.87 3.81 -12.06
C ASN A 425 24.97 3.40 -10.90
N ARG A 426 25.46 3.51 -9.68
CA ARG A 426 24.67 3.22 -8.47
C ARG A 426 23.48 4.18 -8.36
N LEU A 427 23.70 5.50 -8.51
CA LEU A 427 22.62 6.48 -8.53
C LEU A 427 21.61 6.20 -9.66
N GLY A 428 22.09 5.78 -10.83
CA GLY A 428 21.23 5.36 -11.94
C GLY A 428 20.34 4.15 -11.61
N ALA A 429 20.90 3.17 -10.86
CA ALA A 429 20.16 2.02 -10.35
C ALA A 429 19.02 2.43 -9.39
N PHE A 430 19.19 3.54 -8.67
CA PHE A 430 18.18 4.13 -7.80
C PHE A 430 17.36 5.26 -8.48
N LEU A 431 17.30 5.25 -9.82
CA LEU A 431 16.51 6.16 -10.66
C LEU A 431 16.96 7.63 -10.65
N PHE A 432 18.17 7.95 -10.24
CA PHE A 432 18.75 9.27 -10.43
C PHE A 432 19.50 9.31 -11.78
N SER A 433 19.07 10.16 -12.70
CA SER A 433 19.65 10.24 -14.03
C SER A 433 19.84 11.67 -14.53
N GLY A 434 20.80 11.88 -15.43
CA GLY A 434 20.99 13.12 -16.16
C GLY A 434 21.14 14.35 -15.25
N ALA A 435 20.14 15.22 -15.21
CA ALA A 435 20.13 16.44 -14.42
C ALA A 435 19.91 16.20 -12.92
N ASP A 436 19.30 15.06 -12.53
CA ASP A 436 18.93 14.78 -11.14
C ASP A 436 20.14 14.67 -10.22
N VAL A 437 21.25 14.11 -10.73
CA VAL A 437 22.49 13.96 -9.95
C VAL A 437 23.13 15.29 -9.54
N LYS A 438 22.75 16.40 -10.22
CA LYS A 438 23.25 17.74 -9.94
C LYS A 438 22.34 18.55 -9.01
N LYS A 439 21.12 18.06 -8.74
CA LYS A 439 20.19 18.72 -7.81
C LYS A 439 20.78 18.72 -6.39
N SER A 440 20.53 19.79 -5.63
CA SER A 440 20.80 19.79 -4.21
C SER A 440 19.85 18.85 -3.47
N VAL A 441 20.34 18.16 -2.45
CA VAL A 441 19.52 17.28 -1.58
C VAL A 441 18.31 18.01 -0.99
N SER A 442 18.44 19.31 -0.70
CA SER A 442 17.32 20.14 -0.22
C SER A 442 16.15 20.25 -1.20
N MET A 443 16.42 20.10 -2.52
CA MET A 443 15.42 20.18 -3.60
C MET A 443 14.73 18.83 -3.88
N LEU A 444 15.19 17.76 -3.25
CA LEU A 444 14.64 16.44 -3.44
C LEU A 444 13.31 16.28 -2.68
N SER A 445 12.36 15.60 -3.30
CA SER A 445 11.16 15.10 -2.63
C SER A 445 11.51 14.07 -1.55
N GLY A 446 10.59 13.80 -0.62
CA GLY A 446 10.78 12.76 0.41
C GLY A 446 11.15 11.39 -0.18
N GLY A 447 10.47 10.97 -1.27
CA GLY A 447 10.78 9.72 -1.96
C GLY A 447 12.14 9.71 -2.67
N GLU A 448 12.58 10.84 -3.24
CA GLU A 448 13.94 10.94 -3.81
C GLU A 448 15.01 10.86 -2.73
N LYS A 449 14.81 11.50 -1.58
CA LYS A 449 15.71 11.39 -0.42
C LYS A 449 15.78 9.96 0.10
N ALA A 450 14.64 9.27 0.19
CA ALA A 450 14.58 7.85 0.59
C ALA A 450 15.42 6.98 -0.36
N ARG A 451 15.27 7.15 -1.69
CA ARG A 451 16.08 6.42 -2.67
C ARG A 451 17.58 6.74 -2.57
N LEU A 452 17.95 7.98 -2.27
CA LEU A 452 19.36 8.37 -2.07
C LEU A 452 19.97 7.68 -0.85
N LEU A 453 19.23 7.61 0.26
CA LEU A 453 19.65 6.89 1.46
C LEU A 453 19.79 5.38 1.20
N LEU A 454 18.85 4.78 0.49
CA LEU A 454 18.94 3.37 0.10
C LEU A 454 20.14 3.13 -0.82
N ALA A 455 20.44 4.06 -1.74
CA ALA A 455 21.65 3.98 -2.58
C ALA A 455 22.93 4.03 -1.73
N LYS A 456 22.98 4.90 -0.72
CA LYS A 456 24.11 5.00 0.22
C LYS A 456 24.25 3.71 1.02
N LEU A 457 23.18 3.20 1.60
CA LEU A 457 23.16 1.95 2.37
C LEU A 457 23.59 0.74 1.52
N SER A 458 23.20 0.71 0.23
CA SER A 458 23.56 -0.39 -0.68
C SER A 458 25.05 -0.46 -1.04
N MET A 459 25.81 0.60 -0.76
CA MET A 459 27.27 0.67 -1.00
C MET A 459 28.09 0.33 0.26
N GLU A 460 27.46 0.21 1.41
CA GLU A 460 28.12 -0.16 2.67
C GLU A 460 28.40 -1.64 2.76
N ASN A 461 27.75 -2.47 1.93
CA ASN A 461 27.92 -3.93 1.85
C ASN A 461 27.72 -4.67 3.21
N ASN A 462 26.83 -4.14 4.05
CA ASN A 462 26.51 -4.71 5.36
C ASN A 462 25.78 -6.04 5.23
N ASN A 463 25.98 -6.96 6.19
CA ASN A 463 25.31 -8.27 6.25
C ASN A 463 24.10 -8.31 7.19
N PHE A 464 23.84 -7.23 7.91
CA PHE A 464 22.67 -7.03 8.74
C PHE A 464 22.08 -5.64 8.51
N LEU A 465 20.87 -5.57 7.97
CA LEU A 465 20.18 -4.31 7.71
C LEU A 465 19.05 -4.10 8.73
N ILE A 466 19.05 -2.91 9.33
CA ILE A 466 17.99 -2.42 10.21
C ILE A 466 17.29 -1.27 9.49
N LEU A 467 15.98 -1.42 9.21
CA LEU A 467 15.23 -0.46 8.42
C LEU A 467 14.05 0.09 9.23
N ASP A 468 14.00 1.40 9.41
CA ASP A 468 12.90 2.08 10.11
C ASP A 468 11.99 2.77 9.10
N GLU A 469 10.82 2.16 8.83
CA GLU A 469 9.81 2.59 7.86
C GLU A 469 10.39 2.87 6.44
N PRO A 470 11.06 1.90 5.79
CA PRO A 470 11.76 2.13 4.52
C PRO A 470 10.81 2.37 3.34
N THR A 471 9.53 2.02 3.47
CA THR A 471 8.50 2.19 2.45
C THR A 471 7.82 3.56 2.48
N ASN A 472 8.03 4.35 3.55
CA ASN A 472 7.45 5.69 3.67
C ASN A 472 7.95 6.62 2.57
N HIS A 473 7.04 7.41 2.00
CA HIS A 473 7.29 8.35 0.91
C HIS A 473 7.69 7.71 -0.44
N LEU A 474 7.84 6.39 -0.52
CA LEU A 474 8.08 5.70 -1.80
C LEU A 474 6.77 5.53 -2.57
N ASP A 475 6.83 5.73 -3.89
CA ASP A 475 5.74 5.33 -4.77
C ASP A 475 5.70 3.80 -4.95
N ILE A 476 4.59 3.31 -5.46
CA ILE A 476 4.35 1.88 -5.60
C ILE A 476 5.45 1.20 -6.42
N ASP A 477 5.91 1.82 -7.52
CA ASP A 477 6.99 1.28 -8.36
C ASP A 477 8.31 1.16 -7.57
N SER A 478 8.65 2.18 -6.76
CA SER A 478 9.86 2.17 -5.91
C SER A 478 9.76 1.16 -4.77
N LYS A 479 8.57 0.99 -4.18
CA LYS A 479 8.32 -0.05 -3.17
C LYS A 479 8.54 -1.45 -3.75
N GLU A 480 8.00 -1.74 -4.94
CA GLU A 480 8.16 -3.04 -5.61
C GLU A 480 9.64 -3.36 -5.88
N VAL A 481 10.42 -2.36 -6.30
CA VAL A 481 11.86 -2.55 -6.50
C VAL A 481 12.59 -2.81 -5.19
N LEU A 482 12.25 -2.08 -4.12
CA LEU A 482 12.82 -2.29 -2.79
C LEU A 482 12.48 -3.69 -2.26
N GLU A 483 11.24 -4.13 -2.39
CA GLU A 483 10.77 -5.47 -2.01
C GLU A 483 11.62 -6.55 -2.70
N ASN A 484 11.69 -6.52 -4.03
CA ASN A 484 12.46 -7.50 -4.80
C ASN A 484 13.95 -7.49 -4.39
N THR A 485 14.51 -6.31 -4.17
CA THR A 485 15.91 -6.17 -3.75
C THR A 485 16.19 -6.78 -2.38
N LEU A 486 15.25 -6.60 -1.44
CA LEU A 486 15.41 -7.16 -0.08
C LEU A 486 15.11 -8.66 -0.02
N ILE A 487 14.27 -9.18 -0.91
CA ILE A 487 14.06 -10.64 -1.08
C ILE A 487 15.34 -11.31 -1.60
N ASP A 488 16.03 -10.66 -2.54
CA ASP A 488 17.28 -11.17 -3.13
C ASP A 488 18.51 -10.93 -2.23
N PHE A 489 18.36 -10.23 -1.10
CA PHE A 489 19.47 -9.91 -0.22
C PHE A 489 19.96 -11.15 0.56
N ASP A 490 21.26 -11.42 0.50
CA ASP A 490 21.94 -12.56 1.13
C ASP A 490 22.28 -12.36 2.62
N GLY A 491 21.77 -11.31 3.26
CA GLY A 491 21.96 -10.94 4.65
C GLY A 491 20.74 -11.15 5.54
N THR A 492 20.76 -10.54 6.71
CA THR A 492 19.71 -10.62 7.73
C THR A 492 19.00 -9.27 7.81
N LEU A 493 17.67 -9.27 7.99
CA LEU A 493 16.85 -8.08 8.00
C LEU A 493 16.08 -7.94 9.32
N LEU A 494 16.12 -6.73 9.91
CA LEU A 494 15.23 -6.33 11.00
C LEU A 494 14.56 -5.02 10.57
N PHE A 495 13.25 -4.97 10.51
CA PHE A 495 12.59 -3.76 10.01
C PHE A 495 11.28 -3.45 10.71
N VAL A 496 10.97 -2.17 10.80
CA VAL A 496 9.65 -1.64 11.18
C VAL A 496 8.95 -1.20 9.90
N SER A 497 7.72 -1.62 9.70
CA SER A 497 6.88 -1.11 8.62
C SER A 497 5.40 -1.17 8.98
N HIS A 498 4.63 -0.22 8.44
CA HIS A 498 3.17 -0.25 8.42
C HIS A 498 2.60 -0.72 7.08
N ASP A 499 3.46 -0.96 6.10
CA ASP A 499 3.09 -1.49 4.80
C ASP A 499 2.91 -3.02 4.87
N ARG A 500 1.66 -3.45 4.98
CA ARG A 500 1.30 -4.87 5.13
C ARG A 500 1.73 -5.72 3.95
N TYR A 501 1.69 -5.16 2.74
CA TYR A 501 2.14 -5.85 1.54
C TYR A 501 3.66 -6.07 1.56
N PHE A 502 4.41 -5.05 1.97
CA PHE A 502 5.84 -5.14 2.16
C PHE A 502 6.22 -6.18 3.22
N ILE A 503 5.53 -6.15 4.38
CA ILE A 503 5.76 -7.14 5.45
C ILE A 503 5.50 -8.55 4.92
N ASN A 504 4.38 -8.77 4.24
CA ASN A 504 3.97 -10.09 3.74
C ASN A 504 4.97 -10.67 2.72
N ARG A 505 5.59 -9.82 1.89
CA ARG A 505 6.56 -10.26 0.88
C ARG A 505 7.97 -10.49 1.40
N VAL A 506 8.40 -9.70 2.39
CA VAL A 506 9.81 -9.67 2.82
C VAL A 506 10.02 -10.43 4.14
N ALA A 507 9.05 -10.39 5.07
CA ALA A 507 9.23 -10.97 6.39
C ALA A 507 9.14 -12.52 6.36
N THR A 508 10.09 -13.16 7.04
CA THR A 508 10.02 -14.58 7.40
C THR A 508 9.45 -14.80 8.78
N LYS A 509 9.48 -13.76 9.64
CA LYS A 509 8.95 -13.76 11.00
C LYS A 509 8.37 -12.38 11.32
N VAL A 510 7.35 -12.34 12.18
CA VAL A 510 6.73 -11.10 12.66
C VAL A 510 6.88 -11.02 14.17
N LEU A 511 7.46 -9.94 14.68
CA LEU A 511 7.57 -9.61 16.10
C LEU A 511 6.53 -8.56 16.45
N GLU A 512 5.48 -8.94 17.17
CA GLU A 512 4.51 -8.00 17.72
C GLU A 512 5.02 -7.42 19.04
N ILE A 513 4.99 -6.10 19.16
CA ILE A 513 5.33 -5.37 20.38
C ILE A 513 4.07 -4.75 20.95
N SER A 514 3.82 -4.99 22.23
CA SER A 514 2.73 -4.43 23.01
C SER A 514 3.23 -3.82 24.32
N GLU A 515 2.36 -3.20 25.10
CA GLU A 515 2.68 -2.69 26.44
C GLU A 515 3.09 -3.83 27.39
N THR A 516 2.54 -5.02 27.19
CA THR A 516 2.74 -6.20 28.04
C THR A 516 3.87 -7.12 27.59
N GLY A 517 4.56 -6.77 26.50
CA GLY A 517 5.71 -7.53 26.01
C GLY A 517 5.79 -7.72 24.52
N SER A 518 6.59 -8.69 24.11
CA SER A 518 6.78 -9.05 22.70
C SER A 518 6.41 -10.49 22.43
N THR A 519 5.76 -10.75 21.28
CA THR A 519 5.41 -12.08 20.79
C THR A 519 5.99 -12.29 19.41
N LEU A 520 6.73 -13.37 19.19
CA LEU A 520 7.31 -13.72 17.90
C LEU A 520 6.44 -14.76 17.18
N TYR A 521 6.02 -14.45 15.97
CA TYR A 521 5.28 -15.33 15.07
C TYR A 521 6.21 -15.83 13.96
N LEU A 522 6.23 -17.14 13.72
CA LEU A 522 7.11 -17.80 12.76
C LEU A 522 6.40 -17.92 11.40
N GLY A 523 6.28 -16.83 10.69
CA GLY A 523 5.61 -16.74 9.39
C GLY A 523 5.51 -15.30 8.90
N ASP A 524 4.83 -15.14 7.79
CA ASP A 524 4.52 -13.84 7.16
C ASP A 524 3.42 -13.06 7.91
N TYR A 525 2.99 -11.96 7.33
CA TYR A 525 1.96 -11.10 7.92
C TYR A 525 0.58 -11.78 7.99
N ASP A 526 0.21 -12.58 6.99
CA ASP A 526 -1.07 -13.29 6.97
C ASP A 526 -1.12 -14.37 8.06
N TYR A 527 -0.01 -15.10 8.24
CA TYR A 527 0.13 -16.05 9.35
C TYR A 527 0.03 -15.37 10.74
N TYR A 528 0.65 -14.18 10.88
CA TYR A 528 0.53 -13.39 12.11
C TYR A 528 -0.93 -13.05 12.41
N LEU A 529 -1.70 -12.56 11.43
CA LEU A 529 -3.11 -12.23 11.61
C LEU A 529 -3.96 -13.44 11.98
N GLU A 530 -3.73 -14.58 11.32
CA GLU A 530 -4.45 -15.83 11.63
C GLU A 530 -4.19 -16.27 13.07
N LYS A 531 -2.93 -16.30 13.48
CA LYS A 531 -2.54 -16.72 14.83
C LYS A 531 -3.01 -15.75 15.92
N LYS A 532 -2.96 -14.46 15.66
CA LYS A 532 -3.49 -13.46 16.59
C LYS A 532 -4.99 -13.63 16.81
N ALA A 533 -5.75 -13.83 15.72
CA ALA A 533 -7.19 -14.07 15.82
C ALA A 533 -7.53 -15.37 16.57
N GLU A 534 -6.73 -16.42 16.42
CA GLU A 534 -6.88 -17.67 17.18
C GLU A 534 -6.66 -17.44 18.69
N LEU A 535 -5.58 -16.75 19.06
CA LEU A 535 -5.24 -16.43 20.46
C LEU A 535 -6.29 -15.52 21.12
N GLU A 536 -6.80 -14.52 20.40
CA GLU A 536 -7.87 -13.64 20.89
C GLU A 536 -9.20 -14.39 21.09
N ALA A 537 -9.52 -15.35 20.21
CA ALA A 537 -10.69 -16.21 20.34
C ALA A 537 -10.57 -17.19 21.54
N GLU A 538 -9.38 -17.68 21.83
CA GLU A 538 -9.12 -18.53 22.99
C GLU A 538 -9.15 -17.75 24.33
N ALA A 539 -8.77 -16.48 24.31
CA ALA A 539 -8.73 -15.63 25.50
C ALA A 539 -10.13 -15.12 25.95
N GLN A 540 -11.17 -15.22 25.10
CA GLN A 540 -12.54 -14.75 25.41
C GLN A 540 -13.60 -15.85 25.18
N PRO A 541 -13.58 -16.97 25.89
CA PRO A 541 -14.56 -18.04 25.70
C PRO A 541 -15.98 -17.65 26.15
N ASP A 542 -16.15 -16.73 27.13
CA ASP A 542 -17.42 -16.48 27.79
C ASP A 542 -18.32 -15.37 27.13
N GLN A 543 -17.80 -14.58 26.18
CA GLN A 543 -18.60 -13.54 25.52
C GLN A 543 -19.29 -14.02 24.23
N ILE A 544 -18.88 -15.17 23.69
CA ILE A 544 -19.45 -15.73 22.46
C ILE A 544 -20.74 -16.52 22.70
N GLU A 545 -20.95 -17.07 23.91
CA GLU A 545 -22.15 -17.86 24.22
C GLU A 545 -23.42 -17.03 24.35
N THR A 546 -23.34 -15.75 24.66
CA THR A 546 -24.56 -14.89 24.84
C THR A 546 -24.98 -14.15 23.54
N ALA A 547 -24.14 -14.10 22.51
CA ALA A 547 -24.48 -13.48 21.23
C ALA A 547 -25.04 -14.48 20.18
N ASN A 548 -24.96 -15.77 20.44
CA ASN A 548 -25.22 -16.85 19.47
C ASN A 548 -26.65 -17.39 19.44
N GLN A 549 -27.66 -16.61 19.85
CA GLN A 549 -29.08 -17.05 19.73
C GLN A 549 -29.85 -16.40 18.58
N SER A 550 -29.22 -15.94 17.52
CA SER A 550 -29.89 -15.52 16.29
C SER A 550 -29.52 -16.42 15.12
N ALA A 551 -30.54 -16.82 14.33
CA ALA A 551 -30.46 -17.78 13.22
C ALA A 551 -29.44 -17.43 12.09
N GLY A 552 -28.74 -16.30 12.17
CA GLY A 552 -27.66 -15.93 11.24
C GLY A 552 -26.26 -16.42 11.64
N ALA A 553 -26.09 -16.92 12.87
CA ALA A 553 -24.77 -17.37 13.35
C ALA A 553 -24.39 -18.78 12.84
N MET A 554 -25.38 -19.64 12.58
CA MET A 554 -25.13 -20.98 12.01
C MET A 554 -24.64 -20.89 10.55
N ASP A 555 -25.17 -19.93 9.79
CA ASP A 555 -24.77 -19.72 8.38
C ASP A 555 -23.36 -19.11 8.27
N TYR A 556 -22.99 -18.27 9.22
CA TYR A 556 -21.66 -17.66 9.28
C TYR A 556 -20.56 -18.66 9.71
N GLN A 557 -20.86 -19.57 10.66
CA GLN A 557 -19.92 -20.62 11.06
C GLN A 557 -19.72 -21.65 9.94
N ALA A 558 -20.79 -22.05 9.25
CA ALA A 558 -20.70 -22.95 8.11
C ALA A 558 -19.91 -22.33 6.93
N GLN A 559 -20.09 -21.03 6.65
CA GLN A 559 -19.29 -20.31 5.67
C GLN A 559 -17.81 -20.19 6.08
N LYS A 560 -17.53 -19.97 7.36
CA LYS A 560 -16.16 -19.86 7.90
C LYS A 560 -15.43 -21.21 7.86
N GLU A 561 -16.09 -22.31 8.18
CA GLU A 561 -15.53 -23.66 8.06
C GLU A 561 -15.29 -24.04 6.59
N ASN A 562 -16.21 -23.73 5.70
CA ASN A 562 -16.06 -23.97 4.26
C ASN A 562 -14.87 -23.16 3.67
N LEU A 563 -14.73 -21.91 4.09
CA LEU A 563 -13.60 -21.05 3.67
C LEU A 563 -12.25 -21.56 4.21
N LYS A 564 -12.24 -22.14 5.42
CA LYS A 564 -11.06 -22.73 6.05
C LYS A 564 -10.65 -24.02 5.32
N GLU A 565 -11.60 -24.85 4.95
CA GLU A 565 -11.38 -26.06 4.13
C GLU A 565 -10.87 -25.72 2.73
N GLN A 566 -11.49 -24.76 2.05
CA GLN A 566 -11.04 -24.30 0.73
C GLN A 566 -9.60 -23.77 0.74
N ARG A 567 -9.22 -22.99 1.75
CA ARG A 567 -7.84 -22.50 1.90
C ARG A 567 -6.84 -23.61 2.21
N LYS A 568 -7.25 -24.62 2.98
CA LYS A 568 -6.38 -25.78 3.27
C LYS A 568 -6.13 -26.61 2.02
N LEU A 569 -7.18 -26.81 1.22
CA LEU A 569 -7.10 -27.48 -0.07
C LEU A 569 -6.22 -26.72 -1.06
N ALA A 570 -6.42 -25.39 -1.18
CA ALA A 570 -5.61 -24.54 -2.05
C ALA A 570 -4.11 -24.57 -1.70
N ARG A 571 -3.75 -24.50 -0.40
CA ARG A 571 -2.35 -24.61 0.04
C ARG A 571 -1.75 -26.00 -0.25
N ARG A 572 -2.54 -27.05 -0.14
CA ARG A 572 -2.05 -28.40 -0.45
C ARG A 572 -1.82 -28.57 -1.95
N ILE A 573 -2.70 -27.98 -2.79
CA ILE A 573 -2.52 -27.95 -4.24
C ILE A 573 -1.22 -27.23 -4.60
N GLU A 574 -0.97 -26.04 -4.05
CA GLU A 574 0.25 -25.27 -4.30
C GLU A 574 1.52 -26.04 -3.89
N GLN A 575 1.49 -26.76 -2.76
CA GLN A 575 2.59 -27.63 -2.35
C GLN A 575 2.85 -28.77 -3.32
N ILE A 576 1.78 -29.42 -3.81
CA ILE A 576 1.87 -30.49 -4.79
C ILE A 576 2.45 -29.97 -6.12
N GLU A 577 2.05 -28.79 -6.57
CA GLU A 577 2.59 -28.17 -7.79
C GLU A 577 4.11 -27.94 -7.68
N VAL A 578 4.58 -27.42 -6.54
CA VAL A 578 6.03 -27.27 -6.28
C VAL A 578 6.76 -28.61 -6.23
N GLU A 579 6.15 -29.65 -5.62
CA GLU A 579 6.72 -31.00 -5.59
C GLU A 579 6.83 -31.61 -6.98
N ILE A 580 5.80 -31.45 -7.83
CA ILE A 580 5.79 -31.91 -9.22
C ILE A 580 6.87 -31.18 -10.04
N GLU A 581 7.00 -29.85 -9.92
CA GLU A 581 8.03 -29.07 -10.61
C GLU A 581 9.46 -29.54 -10.22
N ASN A 582 9.70 -29.81 -8.95
CA ASN A 582 10.98 -30.35 -8.48
C ASN A 582 11.28 -31.75 -9.07
N ILE A 583 10.27 -32.62 -9.15
CA ILE A 583 10.40 -33.96 -9.76
C ILE A 583 10.69 -33.83 -11.27
N GLU A 584 9.99 -32.95 -11.99
CA GLU A 584 10.24 -32.71 -13.42
C GLU A 584 11.65 -32.20 -13.70
N ASN A 585 12.14 -31.26 -12.90
CA ASN A 585 13.52 -30.79 -12.99
C ASN A 585 14.51 -31.94 -12.76
N ARG A 586 14.29 -32.76 -11.76
CA ARG A 586 15.15 -33.91 -11.46
C ARG A 586 15.11 -34.99 -12.53
N LEU A 587 13.93 -35.29 -13.10
CA LEU A 587 13.79 -36.19 -14.25
C LEU A 587 14.54 -35.67 -15.49
N SER A 588 14.52 -34.36 -15.73
CA SER A 588 15.28 -33.72 -16.81
C SER A 588 16.79 -33.88 -16.62
N GLU A 589 17.30 -33.65 -15.40
CA GLU A 589 18.73 -33.85 -15.07
C GLU A 589 19.16 -35.31 -15.25
N LEU A 590 18.38 -36.27 -14.78
CA LEU A 590 18.67 -37.70 -14.90
C LEU A 590 18.65 -38.15 -16.36
N ASN A 591 17.69 -37.69 -17.17
CA ASN A 591 17.65 -37.99 -18.60
C ASN A 591 18.86 -37.41 -19.33
N GLN A 592 19.33 -36.24 -18.97
CA GLN A 592 20.55 -35.64 -19.53
C GLN A 592 21.80 -36.43 -19.10
N ALA A 593 21.89 -36.84 -17.83
CA ALA A 593 22.99 -37.65 -17.32
C ALA A 593 23.06 -39.03 -18.01
N MET A 594 21.91 -39.63 -18.34
CA MET A 594 21.84 -40.88 -19.11
C MET A 594 22.39 -40.73 -20.53
N LEU A 595 22.25 -39.57 -21.16
CA LEU A 595 22.82 -39.30 -22.51
C LEU A 595 24.32 -39.12 -22.49
N GLU A 596 24.91 -38.70 -21.37
CA GLU A 596 26.33 -38.43 -21.22
C GLU A 596 27.15 -39.63 -20.69
N THR A 597 26.48 -40.67 -20.15
CA THR A 597 27.15 -41.82 -19.51
C THR A 597 27.03 -43.07 -20.36
N ASN A 598 28.19 -43.78 -20.56
CA ASN A 598 28.25 -45.08 -21.23
C ASN A 598 28.44 -46.27 -20.27
N ASP A 599 28.38 -46.03 -18.95
CA ASP A 599 28.52 -47.08 -17.92
C ASP A 599 27.19 -47.75 -17.65
N ILE A 600 27.11 -49.08 -17.86
CA ILE A 600 25.91 -49.88 -17.72
C ILE A 600 25.37 -49.90 -16.29
N GLY A 601 26.26 -49.80 -15.28
CA GLY A 601 25.89 -49.77 -13.86
C GLY A 601 25.12 -48.49 -13.52
N SER A 602 25.67 -47.34 -13.90
CA SER A 602 25.10 -46.02 -13.68
C SER A 602 23.79 -45.84 -14.46
N LEU A 603 23.68 -46.35 -15.67
CA LEU A 603 22.43 -46.33 -16.46
C LEU A 603 21.29 -47.08 -15.79
N THR A 604 21.61 -48.23 -15.14
CA THR A 604 20.61 -49.02 -14.41
C THR A 604 20.10 -48.31 -13.15
N ASP A 605 20.99 -47.60 -12.48
CA ASP A 605 20.65 -46.85 -11.27
C ASP A 605 19.84 -45.60 -11.61
N TYR A 606 20.21 -44.87 -12.67
CA TYR A 606 19.41 -43.72 -13.16
C TYR A 606 18.02 -44.16 -13.63
N GLN A 607 17.89 -45.31 -14.32
CA GLN A 607 16.61 -45.81 -14.73
C GLN A 607 15.69 -46.15 -13.53
N LYS A 608 16.25 -46.73 -12.46
CA LYS A 608 15.48 -47.01 -11.24
C LYS A 608 15.00 -45.74 -10.56
N GLU A 609 15.86 -44.70 -10.51
CA GLU A 609 15.50 -43.40 -9.93
C GLU A 609 14.41 -42.73 -10.78
N ILE A 610 14.49 -42.77 -12.08
CA ILE A 610 13.46 -42.26 -13.02
C ILE A 610 12.13 -42.99 -12.80
N ASP A 611 12.14 -44.31 -12.72
CA ASP A 611 10.91 -45.09 -12.49
C ASP A 611 10.25 -44.76 -11.15
N GLN A 612 11.05 -44.52 -10.09
CA GLN A 612 10.53 -44.11 -8.79
C GLN A 612 9.94 -42.69 -8.82
N LEU A 613 10.64 -41.73 -9.41
CA LEU A 613 10.18 -40.35 -9.54
C LEU A 613 8.93 -40.25 -10.43
N THR A 614 8.85 -41.03 -11.48
CA THR A 614 7.64 -41.09 -12.34
C THR A 614 6.43 -41.61 -11.59
N ASN A 615 6.58 -42.67 -10.81
CA ASN A 615 5.48 -43.19 -9.97
C ASN A 615 5.06 -42.18 -8.89
N GLN A 616 6.02 -41.46 -8.34
CA GLN A 616 5.74 -40.39 -7.36
C GLN A 616 5.00 -39.21 -8.01
N GLN A 617 5.41 -38.81 -9.21
CA GLN A 617 4.73 -37.77 -9.99
C GLN A 617 3.29 -38.16 -10.31
N GLU A 618 3.05 -39.39 -10.77
CA GLU A 618 1.69 -39.90 -11.03
C GLU A 618 0.80 -39.86 -9.79
N SER A 619 1.32 -40.27 -8.64
CA SER A 619 0.56 -40.22 -7.37
C SER A 619 0.25 -38.79 -6.92
N LEU A 620 1.17 -37.84 -7.13
CA LEU A 620 0.95 -36.44 -6.81
C LEU A 620 -0.04 -35.78 -7.79
N MET A 621 -0.03 -36.18 -9.07
CA MET A 621 -1.02 -35.74 -10.07
C MET A 621 -2.42 -36.22 -9.72
N GLU A 622 -2.58 -37.47 -9.29
CA GLU A 622 -3.88 -38.01 -8.83
C GLU A 622 -4.36 -37.23 -7.57
N GLU A 623 -3.49 -36.96 -6.60
CA GLU A 623 -3.83 -36.15 -5.42
C GLU A 623 -4.21 -34.72 -5.81
N TRP A 624 -3.51 -34.11 -6.77
CA TRP A 624 -3.79 -32.78 -7.29
C TRP A 624 -5.18 -32.72 -7.97
N GLU A 625 -5.51 -33.72 -8.80
CA GLU A 625 -6.80 -33.81 -9.52
C GLU A 625 -7.96 -33.96 -8.52
N ASP A 626 -7.82 -34.85 -7.53
CA ASP A 626 -8.81 -35.06 -6.47
C ASP A 626 -9.08 -33.81 -5.62
N LEU A 627 -8.01 -33.05 -5.28
CA LEU A 627 -8.11 -31.82 -4.50
C LEU A 627 -8.65 -30.66 -5.33
N SER A 628 -8.30 -30.59 -6.62
CA SER A 628 -8.80 -29.59 -7.56
C SER A 628 -10.31 -29.74 -7.80
N ASP A 629 -10.80 -30.98 -7.93
CA ASP A 629 -12.23 -31.27 -8.04
C ASP A 629 -13.04 -30.94 -6.79
N GLN A 630 -12.40 -30.98 -5.61
CA GLN A 630 -13.02 -30.54 -4.34
C GLN A 630 -13.09 -29.01 -4.18
N LEU A 631 -12.27 -28.25 -4.93
CA LEU A 631 -12.19 -26.80 -4.87
C LEU A 631 -13.09 -26.12 -5.92
N GLY A 632 -13.43 -26.78 -7.02
CA GLY A 632 -14.34 -26.33 -8.08
C GLY A 632 -15.78 -26.65 -7.76
#